data_5565970f8318e34b22ae4a08e07d78f1
#
_entry.id   5565970f8318e34b22ae4a08e07d78f1
#
_cell.length_a   1.000
_cell.length_b   1.000
_cell.length_c   1.000
_cell.angle_alpha   90.00
_cell.angle_beta   90.00
_cell.angle_gamma   90.00
#
_symmetry.space_group_name_H-M   'P 1'
#
loop_
_entity.id
_entity.type
_entity.pdbx_description
1 polymer ?
#
loop_
_entity_poly.entity_id
_entity_poly.type
_entity_poly.pdbx_seq_one_letter_code
_entity_poly.pdbx_strand_id
1 'polypeptide(L)'
;MRNWFPNCRGGFSLALVAAAACSLAGCMSYGESVVYRLYQTNADRCAQNETDACVAMLQSSCEAPARLCTDYVPEFQAQASKQLSQKCRANDEAACQALDAVACDGGDAAVCDRLGEKYANLYASCKANNANDCESLSLLVWPKKQTDVADDACKNGDSIACRVVSASASAMKVKVDKNAQFAMF
;
A
#
# COMPACT_ATOMS: atom_id res chain seq x y z
N MET A 1 6.98 -21.40 11.74
CA MET A 1 5.87 -21.08 10.83
C MET A 1 5.71 -22.23 9.86
N ARG A 2 4.57 -22.91 9.85
CA ARG A 2 4.37 -24.12 9.03
C ARG A 2 3.89 -23.72 7.65
N ASN A 3 4.70 -24.03 6.62
CA ASN A 3 4.31 -23.89 5.21
C ASN A 3 3.14 -24.82 4.91
N TRP A 4 1.94 -24.27 4.89
CA TRP A 4 0.70 -24.97 4.55
C TRP A 4 0.26 -24.61 3.13
N PHE A 5 1.06 -25.04 2.15
CA PHE A 5 0.60 -25.01 0.76
C PHE A 5 0.51 -26.46 0.26
N PRO A 6 -0.68 -26.96 -0.09
CA PRO A 6 -0.77 -28.19 -0.85
C PRO A 6 -0.17 -27.93 -2.24
N ASN A 7 1.00 -28.52 -2.50
CA ASN A 7 1.61 -28.58 -3.83
C ASN A 7 0.67 -29.36 -4.76
N CYS A 8 -0.08 -28.69 -5.63
CA CYS A 8 -0.85 -29.31 -6.71
C CYS A 8 0.10 -29.77 -7.85
N ARG A 9 1.17 -30.56 -7.52
CA ARG A 9 1.94 -31.32 -8.48
C ARG A 9 1.37 -32.73 -8.53
N GLY A 10 0.29 -32.92 -9.26
CA GLY A 10 -0.30 -34.22 -9.58
C GLY A 10 0.14 -34.67 -10.94
N GLY A 11 0.86 -35.79 -11.01
CA GLY A 11 1.23 -36.46 -12.24
C GLY A 11 0.00 -36.93 -13.02
N PHE A 12 0.08 -36.86 -14.32
CA PHE A 12 -0.90 -37.35 -15.29
C PHE A 12 -1.14 -38.86 -15.10
N SER A 13 -2.22 -39.23 -14.46
CA SER A 13 -2.99 -40.47 -14.63
C SER A 13 -3.97 -40.64 -13.45
N LEU A 14 -5.08 -40.00 -13.49
CA LEU A 14 -6.37 -40.22 -12.79
C LEU A 14 -7.21 -38.92 -12.90
N ALA A 15 -7.27 -38.41 -14.12
CA ALA A 15 -7.59 -37.00 -14.40
C ALA A 15 -9.08 -36.63 -14.28
N LEU A 16 -9.99 -37.53 -14.00
CA LEU A 16 -11.42 -37.21 -13.99
C LEU A 16 -12.05 -37.09 -12.59
N VAL A 17 -11.44 -37.64 -11.55
CA VAL A 17 -11.96 -37.51 -10.18
C VAL A 17 -11.24 -36.38 -9.44
N ALA A 18 -9.98 -36.06 -9.82
CA ALA A 18 -9.21 -34.98 -9.19
C ALA A 18 -9.69 -33.57 -9.61
N ALA A 19 -10.25 -33.41 -10.81
CA ALA A 19 -10.76 -32.11 -11.28
C ALA A 19 -11.97 -31.61 -10.48
N ALA A 20 -12.82 -32.52 -9.99
CA ALA A 20 -13.97 -32.17 -9.16
C ALA A 20 -13.60 -31.85 -7.72
N ALA A 21 -12.48 -32.41 -7.21
CA ALA A 21 -11.99 -32.14 -5.84
C ALA A 21 -11.23 -30.80 -5.75
N CYS A 22 -10.55 -30.37 -6.82
CA CYS A 22 -9.86 -29.06 -6.85
C CYS A 22 -10.84 -27.88 -6.92
N SER A 23 -12.00 -28.07 -7.54
CA SER A 23 -13.03 -27.01 -7.61
C SER A 23 -13.72 -26.75 -6.26
N LEU A 24 -13.65 -27.69 -5.31
CA LEU A 24 -14.20 -27.54 -3.96
C LEU A 24 -13.14 -27.15 -2.91
N ALA A 25 -11.85 -27.33 -3.22
CA ALA A 25 -10.75 -27.07 -2.28
C ALA A 25 -10.17 -25.66 -2.38
N GLY A 26 -10.75 -24.79 -3.21
CA GLY A 26 -10.38 -23.37 -3.26
C GLY A 26 -8.94 -23.11 -3.72
N CYS A 27 -8.46 -23.83 -4.75
CA CYS A 27 -7.19 -23.50 -5.38
C CYS A 27 -7.24 -22.06 -5.89
N MET A 28 -6.32 -21.20 -5.44
CA MET A 28 -6.15 -19.86 -5.99
C MET A 28 -5.76 -19.97 -7.47
N SER A 29 -6.35 -19.14 -8.32
CA SER A 29 -5.88 -18.98 -9.69
C SER A 29 -4.45 -18.44 -9.69
N TYR A 30 -3.72 -18.60 -10.79
CA TYR A 30 -2.36 -18.06 -10.89
C TYR A 30 -2.31 -16.54 -10.59
N GLY A 31 -3.27 -15.78 -11.13
CA GLY A 31 -3.38 -14.35 -10.87
C GLY A 31 -3.64 -14.03 -9.39
N GLU A 32 -4.52 -14.78 -8.73
CA GLU A 32 -4.78 -14.63 -7.30
C GLU A 32 -3.53 -14.91 -6.46
N SER A 33 -2.76 -15.94 -6.81
CA SER A 33 -1.53 -16.27 -6.07
C SER A 33 -0.45 -15.19 -6.20
N VAL A 34 -0.34 -14.51 -7.34
CA VAL A 34 0.58 -13.39 -7.55
C VAL A 34 0.18 -12.21 -6.69
N VAL A 35 -1.09 -11.82 -6.74
CA VAL A 35 -1.60 -10.68 -5.93
C VAL A 35 -1.47 -10.99 -4.44
N TYR A 36 -1.83 -12.20 -3.99
CA TYR A 36 -1.65 -12.61 -2.60
C TYR A 36 -0.20 -12.47 -2.13
N ARG A 37 0.77 -12.92 -2.94
CA ARG A 37 2.20 -12.79 -2.61
C ARG A 37 2.64 -11.33 -2.50
N LEU A 38 2.10 -10.44 -3.33
CA LEU A 38 2.40 -9.02 -3.24
C LEU A 38 1.91 -8.42 -1.91
N TYR A 39 0.69 -8.75 -1.50
CA TYR A 39 0.17 -8.34 -0.19
C TYR A 39 1.00 -8.94 0.95
N GLN A 40 1.33 -10.23 0.86
CA GLN A 40 2.16 -10.89 1.87
C GLN A 40 3.55 -10.26 1.97
N THR A 41 4.19 -9.94 0.84
CA THR A 41 5.49 -9.25 0.83
C THR A 41 5.42 -7.90 1.53
N ASN A 42 4.38 -7.10 1.28
CA ASN A 42 4.19 -5.84 1.98
C ASN A 42 3.85 -6.05 3.47
N ALA A 43 3.11 -7.10 3.82
CA ALA A 43 2.86 -7.45 5.21
C ALA A 43 4.15 -7.81 5.95
N ASP A 44 5.03 -8.59 5.32
CA ASP A 44 6.32 -8.97 5.89
C ASP A 44 7.23 -7.73 6.07
N ARG A 45 7.27 -6.82 5.09
CA ARG A 45 8.01 -5.55 5.17
C ARG A 45 7.42 -4.63 6.26
N CYS A 46 6.11 -4.52 6.32
CA CYS A 46 5.42 -3.77 7.37
C CYS A 46 5.75 -4.35 8.76
N ALA A 47 5.77 -5.68 8.91
CA ALA A 47 6.18 -6.35 10.15
C ALA A 47 7.65 -6.11 10.51
N GLN A 48 8.50 -5.81 9.51
CA GLN A 48 9.89 -5.40 9.67
C GLN A 48 10.05 -3.90 9.95
N ASN A 49 8.97 -3.23 10.30
CA ASN A 49 8.93 -1.80 10.60
C ASN A 49 9.11 -0.84 9.41
N GLU A 50 8.90 -1.30 8.17
CA GLU A 50 8.87 -0.42 7.01
C GLU A 50 7.51 0.30 6.92
N THR A 51 7.47 1.57 7.33
CA THR A 51 6.24 2.37 7.41
C THR A 51 5.56 2.53 6.06
N ASP A 52 6.33 2.70 4.97
CA ASP A 52 5.83 2.80 3.60
C ASP A 52 5.07 1.54 3.14
N ALA A 53 5.54 0.35 3.54
CA ALA A 53 4.86 -0.90 3.23
C ALA A 53 3.52 -1.03 3.97
N CYS A 54 3.47 -0.60 5.24
CA CYS A 54 2.22 -0.55 6.02
C CYS A 54 1.20 0.40 5.36
N VAL A 55 1.65 1.57 4.93
CA VAL A 55 0.81 2.57 4.25
C VAL A 55 0.30 2.03 2.92
N ALA A 56 1.17 1.44 2.10
CA ALA A 56 0.79 0.88 0.81
C ALA A 56 -0.33 -0.16 0.95
N MET A 57 -0.31 -0.95 2.04
CA MET A 57 -1.37 -1.92 2.31
C MET A 57 -2.70 -1.28 2.68
N LEU A 58 -2.69 -0.17 3.42
CA LEU A 58 -3.92 0.51 3.85
C LEU A 58 -4.55 1.35 2.75
N GLN A 59 -3.73 1.96 1.89
CA GLN A 59 -4.20 2.81 0.79
C GLN A 59 -4.50 2.05 -0.50
N SER A 60 -4.08 0.78 -0.61
CA SER A 60 -4.37 -0.02 -1.79
C SER A 60 -5.86 -0.31 -1.88
N SER A 61 -6.52 0.20 -2.94
CA SER A 61 -7.79 -0.34 -3.39
C SER A 61 -7.56 -1.77 -3.88
N CYS A 62 -8.38 -2.72 -3.42
CA CYS A 62 -8.25 -4.08 -3.87
C CYS A 62 -8.82 -4.23 -5.29
N GLU A 63 -7.95 -4.26 -6.28
CA GLU A 63 -8.30 -4.52 -7.69
C GLU A 63 -8.20 -6.02 -8.05
N ALA A 64 -8.02 -6.86 -7.05
CA ALA A 64 -7.89 -8.30 -7.19
C ALA A 64 -9.26 -8.99 -7.37
N PRO A 65 -9.29 -10.28 -7.73
CA PRO A 65 -10.50 -11.07 -7.71
C PRO A 65 -11.24 -10.97 -6.37
N ALA A 66 -12.57 -10.86 -6.41
CA ALA A 66 -13.42 -10.54 -5.25
C ALA A 66 -13.09 -11.36 -3.98
N ARG A 67 -12.77 -12.64 -4.14
CA ARG A 67 -12.40 -13.53 -3.02
C ARG A 67 -11.15 -13.07 -2.27
N LEU A 68 -10.14 -12.58 -2.98
CA LEU A 68 -8.91 -12.11 -2.37
C LEU A 68 -9.16 -10.83 -1.56
N CYS A 69 -10.01 -9.95 -2.11
CA CYS A 69 -10.42 -8.71 -1.47
C CYS A 69 -11.26 -8.94 -0.21
N THR A 70 -12.11 -9.99 -0.18
CA THR A 70 -12.97 -10.27 0.98
C THR A 70 -12.28 -11.09 2.05
N ASP A 71 -11.45 -12.06 1.68
CA ASP A 71 -10.97 -13.07 2.62
C ASP A 71 -9.59 -12.72 3.22
N TYR A 72 -8.72 -12.07 2.45
CA TYR A 72 -7.32 -11.87 2.85
C TYR A 72 -6.91 -10.42 3.04
N VAL A 73 -7.36 -9.51 2.18
CA VAL A 73 -6.94 -8.10 2.24
C VAL A 73 -7.33 -7.44 3.57
N PRO A 74 -8.53 -7.66 4.13
CA PRO A 74 -8.89 -7.07 5.43
C PRO A 74 -7.95 -7.49 6.57
N GLU A 75 -7.47 -8.74 6.58
CA GLU A 75 -6.52 -9.22 7.59
C GLU A 75 -5.16 -8.50 7.47
N PHE A 76 -4.64 -8.36 6.27
CA PHE A 76 -3.41 -7.62 6.02
C PHE A 76 -3.54 -6.14 6.38
N GLN A 77 -4.66 -5.51 6.06
CA GLN A 77 -4.93 -4.11 6.41
C GLN A 77 -5.04 -3.94 7.94
N ALA A 78 -5.71 -4.85 8.63
CA ALA A 78 -5.80 -4.82 10.09
C ALA A 78 -4.40 -4.95 10.73
N GLN A 79 -3.54 -5.82 10.21
CA GLN A 79 -2.17 -5.95 10.67
C GLN A 79 -1.37 -4.66 10.44
N ALA A 80 -1.45 -4.06 9.27
CA ALA A 80 -0.78 -2.81 8.94
C ALA A 80 -1.24 -1.65 9.84
N SER A 81 -2.54 -1.51 10.05
CA SER A 81 -3.12 -0.52 10.96
C SER A 81 -2.61 -0.69 12.40
N LYS A 82 -2.54 -1.93 12.89
CA LYS A 82 -2.00 -2.24 14.21
C LYS A 82 -0.53 -1.83 14.34
N GLN A 83 0.29 -2.13 13.34
CA GLN A 83 1.72 -1.77 13.33
C GLN A 83 1.91 -0.25 13.33
N LEU A 84 1.21 0.47 12.45
CA LEU A 84 1.27 1.93 12.41
C LEU A 84 0.81 2.55 13.72
N SER A 85 -0.26 2.01 14.34
CA SER A 85 -0.76 2.50 15.62
C SER A 85 0.28 2.30 16.75
N GLN A 86 1.02 1.20 16.74
CA GLN A 86 2.09 0.96 17.73
C GLN A 86 3.24 1.96 17.54
N LYS A 87 3.66 2.20 16.30
CA LYS A 87 4.71 3.17 15.97
C LYS A 87 4.30 4.60 16.33
N CYS A 88 3.08 4.99 16.00
CA CYS A 88 2.55 6.31 16.35
C CYS A 88 2.55 6.52 17.88
N ARG A 89 2.16 5.52 18.66
CA ARG A 89 2.26 5.58 20.14
C ARG A 89 3.69 5.69 20.64
N ALA A 90 4.67 5.23 19.86
CA ALA A 90 6.09 5.37 20.12
C ALA A 90 6.67 6.72 19.61
N ASN A 91 5.80 7.68 19.27
CA ASN A 91 6.13 9.01 18.75
C ASN A 91 6.79 9.00 17.36
N ASP A 92 6.54 8.00 16.54
CA ASP A 92 6.88 8.03 15.12
C ASP A 92 5.86 8.91 14.39
N GLU A 93 6.27 10.15 14.08
CA GLU A 93 5.40 11.15 13.43
C GLU A 93 4.93 10.69 12.04
N ALA A 94 5.78 10.01 11.28
CA ALA A 94 5.43 9.49 9.96
C ALA A 94 4.31 8.45 10.04
N ALA A 95 4.37 7.56 11.06
CA ALA A 95 3.33 6.58 11.29
C ALA A 95 2.01 7.22 11.75
N CYS A 96 2.05 8.24 12.60
CA CYS A 96 0.85 8.99 13.00
C CYS A 96 0.21 9.65 11.80
N GLN A 97 0.99 10.32 10.97
CA GLN A 97 0.46 10.98 9.79
C GLN A 97 -0.06 9.99 8.74
N ALA A 98 0.57 8.83 8.62
CA ALA A 98 0.05 7.76 7.75
C ALA A 98 -1.34 7.30 8.19
N LEU A 99 -1.57 7.14 9.49
CA LEU A 99 -2.90 6.83 10.03
C LEU A 99 -3.90 7.96 9.77
N ASP A 100 -3.50 9.22 9.96
CA ASP A 100 -4.31 10.38 9.64
C ASP A 100 -4.67 10.42 8.15
N ALA A 101 -3.72 10.13 7.25
CA ALA A 101 -4.00 10.07 5.81
C ALA A 101 -5.03 8.99 5.46
N VAL A 102 -4.89 7.80 6.06
CA VAL A 102 -5.88 6.71 5.89
C VAL A 102 -7.25 7.09 6.43
N ALA A 103 -7.31 7.74 7.61
CA ALA A 103 -8.57 8.20 8.19
C ALA A 103 -9.25 9.25 7.29
N CYS A 104 -8.47 10.17 6.74
CA CYS A 104 -8.98 11.15 5.78
C CYS A 104 -9.52 10.48 4.51
N ASP A 105 -8.77 9.54 3.92
CA ASP A 105 -9.22 8.78 2.74
C ASP A 105 -10.48 7.92 3.05
N GLY A 106 -10.63 7.53 4.31
CA GLY A 106 -11.83 6.87 4.85
C GLY A 106 -13.01 7.80 5.11
N GLY A 107 -12.85 9.10 4.92
CA GLY A 107 -13.94 10.09 5.00
C GLY A 107 -13.98 10.91 6.29
N ASP A 108 -12.96 10.86 7.18
CA ASP A 108 -12.87 11.73 8.35
C ASP A 108 -12.54 13.18 7.92
N ALA A 109 -13.59 14.01 7.81
CA ALA A 109 -13.46 15.38 7.32
C ALA A 109 -12.56 16.25 8.22
N ALA A 110 -12.61 16.09 9.53
CA ALA A 110 -11.80 16.89 10.45
C ALA A 110 -10.31 16.58 10.31
N VAL A 111 -9.98 15.31 10.09
CA VAL A 111 -8.60 14.88 9.79
C VAL A 111 -8.16 15.39 8.43
N CYS A 112 -9.04 15.34 7.42
CA CYS A 112 -8.74 15.86 6.08
C CYS A 112 -8.42 17.36 6.10
N ASP A 113 -9.20 18.16 6.82
CA ASP A 113 -8.98 19.61 6.92
C ASP A 113 -7.64 19.91 7.60
N ARG A 114 -7.35 19.23 8.71
CA ARG A 114 -6.05 19.38 9.41
C ARG A 114 -4.85 19.03 8.53
N LEU A 115 -4.95 17.92 7.78
CA LEU A 115 -3.89 17.51 6.87
C LEU A 115 -3.77 18.45 5.66
N GLY A 116 -4.88 18.96 5.14
CA GLY A 116 -4.89 19.96 4.08
C GLY A 116 -4.21 21.26 4.51
N GLU A 117 -4.46 21.74 5.72
CA GLU A 117 -3.79 22.92 6.29
C GLU A 117 -2.28 22.67 6.49
N LYS A 118 -1.90 21.50 7.06
CA LYS A 118 -0.49 21.10 7.21
C LYS A 118 0.22 21.07 5.84
N TYR A 119 -0.41 20.48 4.84
CA TYR A 119 0.13 20.44 3.48
C TYR A 119 0.37 21.85 2.93
N ALA A 120 -0.64 22.73 3.01
CA ALA A 120 -0.55 24.08 2.49
C ALA A 120 0.57 24.91 3.17
N ASN A 121 0.71 24.76 4.48
CA ASN A 121 1.75 25.44 5.27
C ASN A 121 3.16 24.96 4.88
N LEU A 122 3.38 23.65 4.82
CA LEU A 122 4.67 23.08 4.41
C LEU A 122 5.01 23.44 2.96
N TYR A 123 4.03 23.41 2.08
CA TYR A 123 4.22 23.78 0.68
C TYR A 123 4.60 25.25 0.50
N ALA A 124 3.92 26.17 1.19
CA ALA A 124 4.24 27.59 1.16
C ALA A 124 5.62 27.86 1.71
N SER A 125 6.00 27.21 2.84
CA SER A 125 7.31 27.36 3.45
C SER A 125 8.44 26.77 2.59
N CYS A 126 8.20 25.64 1.94
CA CYS A 126 9.13 25.06 0.97
C CYS A 126 9.36 26.01 -0.22
N LYS A 127 8.29 26.64 -0.74
CA LYS A 127 8.41 27.69 -1.78
C LYS A 127 9.21 28.90 -1.35
N ALA A 128 9.20 29.21 -0.06
CA ALA A 128 10.03 30.25 0.54
C ALA A 128 11.48 29.80 0.82
N ASN A 129 11.92 28.68 0.24
CA ASN A 129 13.25 28.07 0.36
C ASN A 129 13.60 27.50 1.75
N ASN A 130 12.64 27.12 2.57
CA ASN A 130 12.89 26.34 3.78
C ASN A 130 13.16 24.88 3.41
N ALA A 131 14.44 24.46 3.44
CA ALA A 131 14.86 23.13 3.04
C ALA A 131 14.25 22.02 3.93
N ASN A 132 14.12 22.27 5.25
CA ASN A 132 13.56 21.28 6.18
C ASN A 132 12.06 21.01 5.87
N ASP A 133 11.32 22.06 5.52
CA ASP A 133 9.90 21.90 5.17
C ASP A 133 9.72 21.26 3.80
N CYS A 134 10.66 21.47 2.87
CA CYS A 134 10.70 20.74 1.61
C CYS A 134 10.95 19.25 1.81
N GLU A 135 11.86 18.90 2.72
CA GLU A 135 12.12 17.51 3.09
C GLU A 135 10.90 16.89 3.75
N SER A 136 10.33 17.54 4.76
CA SER A 136 9.11 17.10 5.44
C SER A 136 7.97 16.87 4.45
N LEU A 137 7.74 17.82 3.54
CA LEU A 137 6.69 17.74 2.52
C LEU A 137 6.85 16.50 1.61
N SER A 138 8.08 16.10 1.30
CA SER A 138 8.39 14.98 0.42
C SER A 138 8.42 13.62 1.14
N LEU A 139 8.61 13.60 2.46
CA LEU A 139 8.70 12.37 3.26
C LEU A 139 7.35 11.94 3.84
N LEU A 140 6.41 12.88 3.99
CA LEU A 140 5.12 12.61 4.61
C LEU A 140 4.16 11.90 3.64
N VAL A 141 3.32 11.04 4.21
CA VAL A 141 2.24 10.39 3.48
C VAL A 141 1.05 11.34 3.42
N TRP A 142 0.56 11.62 2.21
CA TRP A 142 -0.56 12.51 2.01
C TRP A 142 -1.81 11.75 1.60
N PRO A 143 -3.02 12.19 2.04
CA PRO A 143 -4.28 11.67 1.53
C PRO A 143 -4.39 11.86 0.02
N LYS A 144 -5.20 11.02 -0.62
CA LYS A 144 -5.40 11.06 -2.07
C LYS A 144 -5.76 12.45 -2.59
N LYS A 145 -6.65 13.16 -1.90
CA LYS A 145 -7.06 14.52 -2.29
C LYS A 145 -5.87 15.50 -2.40
N GLN A 146 -4.93 15.49 -1.44
CA GLN A 146 -3.74 16.35 -1.48
C GLN A 146 -2.77 15.88 -2.56
N THR A 147 -2.66 14.57 -2.78
CA THR A 147 -1.84 14.01 -3.86
C THR A 147 -2.39 14.40 -5.23
N ASP A 148 -3.70 14.39 -5.43
CA ASP A 148 -4.35 14.82 -6.67
C ASP A 148 -4.08 16.32 -6.95
N VAL A 149 -4.17 17.17 -5.92
CA VAL A 149 -3.82 18.60 -6.02
C VAL A 149 -2.35 18.79 -6.41
N ALA A 150 -1.45 18.02 -5.80
CA ALA A 150 -0.03 18.05 -6.14
C ALA A 150 0.24 17.54 -7.56
N ASP A 151 -0.48 16.51 -8.02
CA ASP A 151 -0.37 15.99 -9.39
C ASP A 151 -0.75 17.04 -10.44
N ASP A 152 -1.84 17.76 -10.22
CA ASP A 152 -2.25 18.84 -11.10
C ASP A 152 -1.23 19.99 -11.12
N ALA A 153 -0.68 20.37 -9.98
CA ALA A 153 0.37 21.37 -9.91
C ALA A 153 1.67 20.90 -10.59
N CYS A 154 2.04 19.63 -10.44
CA CYS A 154 3.19 19.03 -11.11
C CYS A 154 3.05 19.05 -12.63
N LYS A 155 1.87 18.70 -13.17
CA LYS A 155 1.57 18.79 -14.61
C LYS A 155 1.71 20.22 -15.14
N ASN A 156 1.48 21.21 -14.28
CA ASN A 156 1.66 22.63 -14.60
C ASN A 156 3.10 23.14 -14.35
N GLY A 157 4.06 22.24 -14.11
CA GLY A 157 5.49 22.54 -14.03
C GLY A 157 5.99 22.88 -12.62
N ASP A 158 5.21 22.66 -11.57
CA ASP A 158 5.65 22.88 -10.19
C ASP A 158 6.56 21.72 -9.71
N SER A 159 7.86 22.00 -9.60
CA SER A 159 8.87 21.01 -9.23
C SER A 159 8.73 20.50 -7.82
N ILE A 160 8.16 21.27 -6.90
CA ILE A 160 7.91 20.87 -5.51
C ILE A 160 6.77 19.86 -5.48
N ALA A 161 5.68 20.19 -6.16
CA ALA A 161 4.53 19.30 -6.30
C ALA A 161 4.94 17.96 -6.97
N CYS A 162 5.82 18.01 -7.98
CA CYS A 162 6.35 16.78 -8.59
C CYS A 162 7.11 15.87 -7.62
N ARG A 163 7.83 16.44 -6.65
CA ARG A 163 8.49 15.65 -5.59
C ARG A 163 7.48 14.96 -4.69
N VAL A 164 6.42 15.67 -4.29
CA VAL A 164 5.33 15.10 -3.47
C VAL A 164 4.67 13.93 -4.19
N VAL A 165 4.32 14.10 -5.47
CA VAL A 165 3.72 13.03 -6.30
C VAL A 165 4.66 11.84 -6.43
N SER A 166 5.95 12.08 -6.67
CA SER A 166 6.95 11.01 -6.78
C SER A 166 7.11 10.22 -5.49
N ALA A 167 7.12 10.89 -4.34
CA ALA A 167 7.20 10.26 -3.02
C ALA A 167 5.93 9.42 -2.74
N SER A 168 4.74 10.00 -2.96
CA SER A 168 3.45 9.31 -2.80
C SER A 168 3.33 8.12 -3.76
N ALA A 169 3.74 8.26 -5.02
CA ALA A 169 3.74 7.17 -5.99
C ALA A 169 4.72 6.06 -5.63
N SER A 170 5.82 6.37 -4.95
CA SER A 170 6.77 5.36 -4.45
C SER A 170 6.20 4.59 -3.27
N ALA A 171 5.43 5.24 -2.41
CA ALA A 171 4.72 4.61 -1.31
C ALA A 171 3.55 3.72 -1.80
N MET A 172 2.83 4.15 -2.84
CA MET A 172 1.70 3.41 -3.42
C MET A 172 2.11 2.30 -4.39
N LYS A 173 3.29 2.40 -4.99
CA LYS A 173 3.78 1.34 -5.89
C LYS A 173 4.21 0.15 -5.05
N VAL A 174 3.31 -0.81 -4.89
CA VAL A 174 3.73 -2.21 -4.91
C VAL A 174 4.60 -2.34 -6.16
N LYS A 175 5.92 -2.33 -6.00
CA LYS A 175 6.84 -2.60 -7.12
C LYS A 175 6.49 -3.99 -7.61
N VAL A 176 5.67 -4.07 -8.63
CA VAL A 176 5.60 -5.26 -9.47
C VAL A 176 6.98 -5.32 -10.10
N ASP A 177 7.86 -6.12 -9.50
CA ASP A 177 9.16 -6.39 -10.09
C ASP A 177 8.88 -7.06 -11.43
N LYS A 178 9.00 -6.28 -12.50
CA LYS A 178 8.80 -6.78 -13.88
C LYS A 178 9.75 -7.94 -14.19
N ASN A 179 10.84 -8.08 -13.44
CA ASN A 179 11.79 -9.16 -13.58
C ASN A 179 11.30 -10.48 -12.97
N ALA A 180 10.37 -10.46 -12.01
CA ALA A 180 9.75 -11.66 -11.48
C ALA A 180 8.80 -12.35 -12.50
N GLN A 181 8.34 -11.63 -13.51
CA GLN A 181 7.50 -12.19 -14.58
C GLN A 181 8.29 -13.03 -15.60
N PHE A 182 9.61 -12.81 -15.75
CA PHE A 182 10.42 -13.48 -16.76
C PHE A 182 11.24 -14.67 -16.25
N ALA A 183 11.27 -14.92 -14.95
CA ALA A 183 12.03 -16.04 -14.37
C ALA A 183 11.24 -17.36 -14.26
N MET A 184 10.08 -17.47 -14.89
CA MET A 184 9.22 -18.67 -14.82
C MET A 184 8.79 -19.20 -16.20
N PHE A 185 9.66 -19.05 -17.22
CA PHE A 185 9.56 -19.83 -18.45
C PHE A 185 10.79 -20.68 -18.67
#